data_b5c64c3f10261d586a0794fbd52523f2
#
_entry.id   b5c64c3f10261d586a0794fbd52523f2
#
_cell.length_a   1.000
_cell.length_b   1.000
_cell.length_c   1.000
_cell.angle_alpha   90.00
_cell.angle_beta   90.00
_cell.angle_gamma   90.00
#
_symmetry.space_group_name_H-M   'P 1'
#
loop_
_entity.id
_entity.type
_entity.pdbx_description
1 polymer ?
#
loop_
_entity_poly.entity_id
_entity_poly.type
_entity_poly.pdbx_seq_one_letter_code
_entity_poly.pdbx_strand_id
1 'polypeptide(L)'
;MDQDSEDRRGFRVKDRRRFADSGEVRADAPEEPASAPAASPGEPPGPAHPAPDEPVTFSTFVLGLSTQVLLHLGEIPSPLTHKIETDLGAAKQVIDILGMLGEKTRNNLEVGEQSLLESILYDLRMRYVELVGKGMKERT
;
A
#
# COMPACT_ATOMS: atom_id res chain seq x y z
N MET A 1 3.63 29.64 -50.10
CA MET A 1 2.91 30.12 -48.92
C MET A 1 2.63 28.93 -48.03
N ASP A 2 3.63 28.55 -47.34
CA ASP A 2 3.60 27.32 -46.54
C ASP A 2 3.42 27.69 -45.09
N GLN A 3 2.20 27.65 -44.64
CA GLN A 3 1.85 27.86 -43.24
C GLN A 3 1.66 26.54 -42.47
N ASP A 4 2.18 25.46 -43.02
CA ASP A 4 2.03 24.14 -42.44
C ASP A 4 3.21 23.69 -41.57
N SER A 5 4.09 24.62 -41.20
CA SER A 5 5.31 24.23 -40.48
C SER A 5 5.24 24.38 -38.98
N GLU A 6 4.17 24.90 -38.41
CA GLU A 6 4.11 25.22 -36.99
C GLU A 6 3.33 24.26 -36.10
N ASP A 7 2.72 23.26 -36.72
CA ASP A 7 1.87 22.34 -35.95
C ASP A 7 2.53 20.97 -35.68
N ARG A 8 3.86 20.93 -35.61
CA ARG A 8 4.59 19.68 -35.41
C ARG A 8 5.02 19.42 -33.97
N ARG A 9 4.49 20.13 -33.02
CA ARG A 9 4.62 19.81 -31.60
C ARG A 9 3.37 19.15 -31.05
N GLY A 10 2.59 18.53 -31.89
CA GLY A 10 1.43 17.77 -31.53
C GLY A 10 1.85 16.49 -30.78
N PHE A 11 1.30 16.29 -29.65
CA PHE A 11 1.30 15.01 -28.93
C PHE A 11 0.91 13.89 -29.91
N ARG A 12 1.84 13.01 -30.21
CA ARG A 12 1.49 11.76 -30.87
C ARG A 12 0.84 10.84 -29.87
N VAL A 13 -0.46 10.92 -29.77
CA VAL A 13 -1.23 9.91 -29.05
C VAL A 13 -1.24 8.65 -29.90
N LYS A 14 -0.40 7.68 -29.54
CA LYS A 14 -0.47 6.34 -30.11
C LYS A 14 -1.68 5.66 -29.49
N ASP A 15 -2.74 5.55 -30.25
CA ASP A 15 -3.92 4.80 -29.81
C ASP A 15 -3.52 3.32 -29.62
N ARG A 16 -3.52 2.90 -28.38
CA ARG A 16 -3.21 1.52 -27.96
C ARG A 16 -4.48 0.68 -27.80
N ARG A 17 -5.56 1.11 -28.40
CA ARG A 17 -6.78 0.31 -28.36
C ARG A 17 -6.53 -1.05 -29.02
N ARG A 18 -6.97 -2.07 -28.35
CA ARG A 18 -6.81 -3.47 -28.76
C ARG A 18 -7.61 -3.81 -30.02
N PHE A 19 -8.55 -2.97 -30.38
CA PHE A 19 -9.43 -3.15 -31.52
C PHE A 19 -9.32 -1.97 -32.48
N ALA A 20 -9.33 -2.26 -33.77
CA ALA A 20 -9.51 -1.25 -34.78
C ALA A 20 -10.96 -0.73 -34.75
N ASP A 21 -11.22 0.43 -35.35
CA ASP A 21 -12.55 1.05 -35.40
C ASP A 21 -13.61 0.17 -36.07
N SER A 22 -13.19 -0.84 -36.82
CA SER A 22 -14.06 -1.84 -37.43
C SER A 22 -14.44 -3.00 -36.51
N GLY A 23 -13.96 -3.02 -35.27
CA GLY A 23 -14.23 -4.11 -34.34
C GLY A 23 -13.36 -5.36 -34.53
N GLU A 24 -12.43 -5.33 -35.46
CA GLU A 24 -11.49 -6.42 -35.70
C GLU A 24 -10.23 -6.26 -34.84
N VAL A 25 -9.70 -7.38 -34.39
CA VAL A 25 -8.45 -7.39 -33.62
C VAL A 25 -7.31 -6.98 -34.55
N ARG A 26 -6.57 -5.95 -34.18
CA ARG A 26 -5.40 -5.54 -34.96
C ARG A 26 -4.35 -6.65 -34.97
N ALA A 27 -3.97 -7.07 -36.18
CA ALA A 27 -2.92 -8.07 -36.37
C ALA A 27 -1.54 -7.61 -35.90
N ASP A 28 -1.34 -6.30 -35.73
CA ASP A 28 -0.11 -5.68 -35.25
C ASP A 28 -0.07 -5.49 -33.72
N ALA A 29 -1.12 -5.89 -33.02
CA ALA A 29 -1.01 -5.94 -31.57
C ALA A 29 0.03 -7.01 -31.23
N PRO A 30 1.15 -6.67 -30.58
CA PRO A 30 2.03 -7.70 -30.08
C PRO A 30 1.19 -8.61 -29.19
N GLU A 31 1.15 -9.86 -29.53
CA GLU A 31 0.71 -10.86 -28.57
C GLU A 31 1.70 -10.76 -27.41
N GLU A 32 1.39 -9.88 -26.47
CA GLU A 32 1.97 -10.07 -25.17
C GLU A 32 1.40 -11.40 -24.68
N PRO A 33 2.24 -12.42 -24.53
CA PRO A 33 1.78 -13.56 -23.78
C PRO A 33 1.26 -12.98 -22.48
N ALA A 34 0.06 -13.36 -22.10
CA ALA A 34 -0.44 -13.09 -20.77
C ALA A 34 0.52 -13.75 -19.78
N SER A 35 1.71 -13.17 -19.66
CA SER A 35 2.56 -13.41 -18.54
C SER A 35 1.85 -12.74 -17.39
N ALA A 36 1.13 -13.56 -16.66
CA ALA A 36 0.90 -13.25 -15.27
C ALA A 36 2.21 -12.62 -14.76
N PRO A 37 2.17 -11.49 -14.08
CA PRO A 37 3.37 -10.95 -13.51
C PRO A 37 3.99 -12.07 -12.69
N ALA A 38 5.06 -12.62 -13.21
CA ALA A 38 5.87 -13.52 -12.45
C ALA A 38 6.32 -12.69 -11.26
N ALA A 39 5.77 -12.99 -10.10
CA ALA A 39 6.26 -12.45 -8.86
C ALA A 39 7.74 -12.76 -8.86
N SER A 40 8.55 -11.74 -9.01
CA SER A 40 9.99 -11.89 -8.95
C SER A 40 10.33 -12.52 -7.60
N PRO A 41 10.94 -13.69 -7.56
CA PRO A 41 11.30 -14.28 -6.29
C PRO A 41 12.34 -13.37 -5.64
N GLY A 42 11.95 -12.68 -4.59
CA GLY A 42 12.88 -11.85 -3.82
C GLY A 42 12.40 -10.45 -3.46
N GLU A 43 11.27 -10.02 -3.96
CA GLU A 43 10.69 -8.78 -3.47
C GLU A 43 9.92 -9.08 -2.17
N PRO A 44 10.34 -8.50 -1.03
CA PRO A 44 9.53 -8.62 0.18
C PRO A 44 8.15 -8.06 -0.13
N PRO A 45 7.08 -8.66 0.40
CA PRO A 45 5.74 -8.10 0.22
C PRO A 45 5.78 -6.64 0.64
N GLY A 46 5.69 -5.75 -0.32
CA GLY A 46 5.50 -4.34 -0.07
C GLY A 46 4.28 -4.15 0.84
N PRO A 47 4.14 -2.98 1.47
CA PRO A 47 2.99 -2.72 2.30
C PRO A 47 1.74 -3.16 1.54
N ALA A 48 0.96 -4.03 2.18
CA ALA A 48 -0.24 -4.62 1.59
C ALA A 48 -1.28 -3.51 1.34
N HIS A 49 -1.04 -2.73 0.29
CA HIS A 49 -2.11 -1.94 -0.28
C HIS A 49 -2.99 -2.89 -1.06
N PRO A 50 -4.30 -2.90 -0.80
CA PRO A 50 -5.20 -3.68 -1.62
C PRO A 50 -4.96 -3.31 -3.08
N ALA A 51 -4.93 -4.31 -3.95
CA ALA A 51 -4.90 -4.07 -5.38
C ALA A 51 -6.06 -3.14 -5.77
N PRO A 52 -5.90 -2.28 -6.77
CA PRO A 52 -6.92 -1.28 -7.12
C PRO A 52 -8.32 -1.84 -7.33
N ASP A 53 -8.42 -3.14 -7.61
CA ASP A 53 -9.68 -3.83 -7.90
C ASP A 53 -10.20 -4.66 -6.72
N GLU A 54 -9.50 -4.70 -5.59
CA GLU A 54 -9.99 -5.40 -4.41
C GLU A 54 -10.97 -4.55 -3.61
N PRO A 55 -12.10 -5.13 -3.18
CA PRO A 55 -13.02 -4.40 -2.32
C PRO A 55 -12.36 -4.06 -0.97
N VAL A 56 -12.53 -2.84 -0.52
CA VAL A 56 -12.03 -2.42 0.78
C VAL A 56 -12.85 -3.11 1.86
N THR A 57 -12.17 -3.91 2.67
CA THR A 57 -12.77 -4.55 3.84
C THR A 57 -12.22 -3.93 5.11
N PHE A 58 -12.91 -4.13 6.24
CA PHE A 58 -12.39 -3.69 7.53
C PHE A 58 -11.03 -4.32 7.84
N SER A 59 -10.88 -5.61 7.54
CA SER A 59 -9.60 -6.32 7.74
C SER A 59 -8.46 -5.72 6.92
N THR A 60 -8.67 -5.45 5.63
CA THR A 60 -7.63 -4.83 4.79
C THR A 60 -7.28 -3.42 5.24
N PHE A 61 -8.26 -2.67 5.74
CA PHE A 61 -8.02 -1.35 6.30
C PHE A 61 -7.16 -1.41 7.57
N VAL A 62 -7.50 -2.28 8.51
CA VAL A 62 -6.73 -2.49 9.75
C VAL A 62 -5.31 -2.96 9.45
N LEU A 63 -5.13 -3.89 8.50
CA LEU A 63 -3.82 -4.35 8.06
C LEU A 63 -2.99 -3.21 7.45
N GLY A 64 -3.60 -2.34 6.67
CA GLY A 64 -2.93 -1.15 6.13
C GLY A 64 -2.41 -0.22 7.23
N LEU A 65 -3.24 0.05 8.24
CA LEU A 65 -2.83 0.86 9.39
C LEU A 65 -1.72 0.17 10.21
N SER A 66 -1.78 -1.15 10.38
CA SER A 66 -0.72 -1.89 11.07
C SER A 66 0.61 -1.80 10.34
N THR A 67 0.59 -1.92 9.02
CA THR A 67 1.78 -1.74 8.18
C THR A 67 2.36 -0.34 8.35
N GLN A 68 1.52 0.68 8.41
CA GLN A 68 1.95 2.06 8.65
C GLN A 68 2.63 2.20 10.02
N VAL A 69 2.12 1.54 11.06
CA VAL A 69 2.79 1.53 12.38
C VAL A 69 4.17 0.89 12.28
N LEU A 70 4.28 -0.27 11.64
CA LEU A 70 5.58 -0.96 11.45
C LEU A 70 6.58 -0.09 10.70
N LEU A 71 6.10 0.69 9.75
CA LEU A 71 6.89 1.67 9.02
C LEU A 71 7.45 2.76 9.95
N HIS A 72 6.60 3.32 10.80
CA HIS A 72 7.00 4.32 11.80
C HIS A 72 7.84 3.76 12.93
N LEU A 73 7.73 2.48 13.23
CA LEU A 73 8.61 1.81 14.19
C LEU A 73 10.00 1.50 13.61
N GLY A 74 10.16 1.64 12.29
CA GLY A 74 11.42 1.37 11.62
C GLY A 74 11.69 -0.12 11.40
N GLU A 75 10.66 -0.95 11.45
CA GLU A 75 10.79 -2.39 11.17
C GLU A 75 10.78 -2.70 9.68
N ILE A 76 10.14 -1.84 8.89
CA ILE A 76 10.12 -1.93 7.43
C ILE A 76 10.57 -0.60 6.82
N PRO A 77 11.29 -0.65 5.69
CA PRO A 77 11.73 0.57 5.02
C PRO A 77 10.56 1.33 4.40
N SER A 78 10.67 2.65 4.37
CA SER A 78 9.69 3.49 3.70
C SER A 78 9.65 3.19 2.20
N PRO A 79 8.48 2.97 1.60
CA PRO A 79 8.37 2.74 0.16
C PRO A 79 8.74 3.96 -0.68
N LEU A 80 8.73 5.15 -0.09
CA LEU A 80 9.05 6.40 -0.77
C LEU A 80 10.55 6.71 -0.76
N THR A 81 11.20 6.51 0.39
CA THR A 81 12.60 6.89 0.60
C THR A 81 13.55 5.70 0.58
N HIS A 82 13.02 4.48 0.64
CA HIS A 82 13.76 3.22 0.80
C HIS A 82 14.70 3.20 2.02
N LYS A 83 14.44 4.08 2.97
CA LYS A 83 15.18 4.19 4.22
C LYS A 83 14.33 3.73 5.39
N ILE A 84 15.01 3.21 6.40
CA ILE A 84 14.40 2.90 7.68
C ILE A 84 14.41 4.18 8.52
N GLU A 85 13.23 4.68 8.81
CA GLU A 85 13.05 5.87 9.63
C GLU A 85 12.16 5.51 10.81
N THR A 86 12.54 5.94 12.00
CA THR A 86 11.77 5.68 13.21
C THR A 86 11.11 6.96 13.70
N ASP A 87 9.79 6.94 13.78
CA ASP A 87 8.99 8.02 14.34
C ASP A 87 8.00 7.44 15.35
N LEU A 88 8.41 7.38 16.59
CA LEU A 88 7.61 6.83 17.69
C LEU A 88 6.34 7.64 17.95
N GLY A 89 6.37 8.95 17.70
CA GLY A 89 5.20 9.80 17.83
C GLY A 89 4.10 9.45 16.84
N ALA A 90 4.48 9.31 15.57
CA ALA A 90 3.57 8.89 14.52
C ALA A 90 3.07 7.45 14.73
N ALA A 91 3.95 6.54 15.14
CA ALA A 91 3.57 5.16 15.48
C ALA A 91 2.51 5.13 16.58
N LYS A 92 2.73 5.87 17.67
CA LYS A 92 1.76 5.97 18.76
C LYS A 92 0.40 6.49 18.28
N GLN A 93 0.42 7.52 17.47
CA GLN A 93 -0.80 8.12 16.94
C GLN A 93 -1.64 7.11 16.14
N VAL A 94 -1.03 6.32 15.29
CA VAL A 94 -1.75 5.30 14.52
C VAL A 94 -2.24 4.15 15.41
N ILE A 95 -1.47 3.76 16.42
CA ILE A 95 -1.92 2.77 17.43
C ILE A 95 -3.15 3.29 18.19
N ASP A 96 -3.15 4.55 18.58
CA ASP A 96 -4.29 5.18 19.25
C ASP A 96 -5.52 5.23 18.33
N ILE A 97 -5.33 5.50 17.04
CA ILE A 97 -6.40 5.43 16.04
C ILE A 97 -6.99 4.01 15.97
N LEU A 98 -6.16 2.99 15.92
CA LEU A 98 -6.61 1.59 15.91
C LEU A 98 -7.41 1.25 17.17
N GLY A 99 -6.97 1.73 18.35
CA GLY A 99 -7.69 1.58 19.60
C GLY A 99 -9.05 2.26 19.58
N MET A 100 -9.10 3.49 19.10
CA MET A 100 -10.35 4.24 18.92
C MET A 100 -11.30 3.52 17.96
N LEU A 101 -10.80 2.99 16.84
CA LEU A 101 -11.62 2.21 15.92
C LEU A 101 -12.23 0.99 16.59
N GLY A 102 -11.45 0.28 17.42
CA GLY A 102 -11.97 -0.85 18.19
C GLY A 102 -13.12 -0.48 19.11
N GLU A 103 -13.06 0.69 19.75
CA GLU A 103 -14.14 1.20 20.58
C GLU A 103 -15.36 1.63 19.77
N LYS A 104 -15.14 2.35 18.68
CA LYS A 104 -16.21 2.87 17.83
C LYS A 104 -16.94 1.80 17.04
N THR A 105 -16.30 0.69 16.76
CA THR A 105 -16.87 -0.45 16.02
C THR A 105 -17.34 -1.57 16.94
N ARG A 106 -17.32 -1.38 18.27
CA ARG A 106 -17.74 -2.40 19.22
C ARG A 106 -19.15 -2.91 18.92
N ASN A 107 -19.31 -4.23 18.92
CA ASN A 107 -20.53 -4.93 18.53
C ASN A 107 -20.95 -4.80 17.07
N ASN A 108 -20.10 -4.22 16.22
CA ASN A 108 -20.37 -4.06 14.80
C ASN A 108 -19.33 -4.80 13.91
N LEU A 109 -18.45 -5.56 14.51
CA LEU A 109 -17.44 -6.35 13.83
C LEU A 109 -17.82 -7.83 13.80
N GLU A 110 -17.45 -8.50 12.72
CA GLU A 110 -17.46 -9.95 12.69
C GLU A 110 -16.42 -10.52 13.68
N VAL A 111 -16.62 -11.75 14.11
CA VAL A 111 -15.72 -12.40 15.10
C VAL A 111 -14.27 -12.40 14.60
N GLY A 112 -14.06 -12.69 13.32
CA GLY A 112 -12.73 -12.67 12.70
C GLY A 112 -12.09 -11.27 12.66
N GLU A 113 -12.88 -10.24 12.37
CA GLU A 113 -12.43 -8.85 12.35
C GLU A 113 -12.05 -8.34 13.74
N GLN A 114 -12.83 -8.68 14.73
CA GLN A 114 -12.56 -8.33 16.12
C GLN A 114 -11.27 -9.00 16.60
N SER A 115 -11.12 -10.29 16.40
CA SER A 115 -9.91 -11.03 16.76
C SER A 115 -8.67 -10.48 16.08
N LEU A 116 -8.77 -10.13 14.80
CA LEU A 116 -7.68 -9.53 14.04
C LEU A 116 -7.26 -8.19 14.65
N LEU A 117 -8.21 -7.30 14.92
CA LEU A 117 -7.94 -5.98 15.48
C LEU A 117 -7.29 -6.08 16.87
N GLU A 118 -7.81 -6.95 17.75
CA GLU A 118 -7.26 -7.17 19.08
C GLU A 118 -5.83 -7.72 19.02
N SER A 119 -5.57 -8.68 18.14
CA SER A 119 -4.24 -9.26 17.97
C SER A 119 -3.24 -8.23 17.44
N ILE A 120 -3.64 -7.45 16.48
CA ILE A 120 -2.81 -6.38 15.89
C ILE A 120 -2.50 -5.32 16.94
N LEU A 121 -3.51 -4.84 17.68
CA LEU A 121 -3.32 -3.85 18.73
C LEU A 121 -2.36 -4.33 19.81
N TYR A 122 -2.51 -5.57 20.25
CA TYR A 122 -1.62 -6.16 21.22
C TYR A 122 -0.17 -6.20 20.74
N ASP A 123 0.04 -6.72 19.53
CA ASP A 123 1.38 -6.87 18.93
C ASP A 123 2.05 -5.50 18.72
N LEU A 124 1.34 -4.54 18.16
CA LEU A 124 1.87 -3.20 17.90
C LEU A 124 2.20 -2.44 19.20
N ARG A 125 1.36 -2.57 20.23
CA ARG A 125 1.63 -1.96 21.53
C ARG A 125 2.87 -2.57 22.19
N MET A 126 3.04 -3.87 22.09
CA MET A 126 4.24 -4.54 22.62
C MET A 126 5.51 -4.05 21.91
N ARG A 127 5.50 -4.00 20.58
CA ARG A 127 6.62 -3.50 19.79
C ARG A 127 6.95 -2.04 20.10
N TYR A 128 5.94 -1.22 20.25
CA TYR A 128 6.11 0.18 20.64
C TYR A 128 6.79 0.32 22.02
N VAL A 129 6.31 -0.41 23.00
CA VAL A 129 6.87 -0.40 24.37
C VAL A 129 8.32 -0.88 24.37
N GLU A 130 8.63 -1.93 23.61
CA GLU A 130 10.00 -2.42 23.49
C GLU A 130 10.96 -1.37 22.92
N LEU A 131 10.54 -0.67 21.87
CA LEU A 131 11.36 0.37 21.25
C LEU A 131 11.52 1.59 22.15
N VAL A 132 10.48 2.00 22.84
CA VAL A 132 10.55 3.09 23.83
C VAL A 132 11.48 2.69 24.98
N GLY A 133 11.39 1.45 25.46
CA GLY A 133 12.27 0.92 26.49
C GLY A 133 13.74 0.89 26.06
N LYS A 134 14.03 0.50 24.82
CA LYS A 134 15.39 0.54 24.27
C LYS A 134 15.92 1.97 24.16
N GLY A 135 15.10 2.90 23.69
CA GLY A 135 15.47 4.31 23.60
C GLY A 135 15.82 4.94 24.95
N MET A 136 15.12 4.55 26.01
CA MET A 136 15.42 4.97 27.38
C MET A 136 16.74 4.40 27.89
N LYS A 137 17.05 3.14 27.58
CA LYS A 137 18.31 2.51 27.95
C LYS A 137 19.53 3.13 27.25
N GLU A 138 19.37 3.56 26.03
CA GLU A 138 20.45 4.21 25.26
C GLU A 138 20.73 5.63 25.70
N ARG A 139 19.81 6.29 26.41
CA ARG A 139 19.96 7.64 26.95
C ARG A 139 20.60 7.69 28.34
N THR A 140 20.79 6.58 28.96
CA THR A 140 21.54 6.42 30.19
C THR A 140 22.91 5.80 29.87
#